data_3f49d88b106de895c2a95d2079bde65a
#
_entry.id   3f49d88b106de895c2a95d2079bde65a
#
_cell.length_a   1.000
_cell.length_b   1.000
_cell.length_c   1.000
_cell.angle_alpha   90.00
_cell.angle_beta   90.00
_cell.angle_gamma   90.00
#
_symmetry.space_group_name_H-M   'P 1'
#
loop_
_entity.id
_entity.type
_entity.pdbx_description
1 polymer ?
#
loop_
_entity_poly.entity_id
_entity_poly.type
_entity_poly.pdbx_seq_one_letter_code
_entity_poly.pdbx_strand_id
1 'polypeptide(L)'
;MPDFKFAIATLLLAASAVTLAAETDAGALALQPEVSAEGAPTGTKLFLEGAVGSADQRYGLGSRTISRASVDFRHASRLNPSTQAVFSARVDATDPADPRIDGAVLSLREAYLGWQDEAATRVLEFGRINLREGPGYGYNPTDFFRDNALRTITTVNPFTLRENRLGSVMLRGQQSWSGGSVALVYSPKLETRRSNEAFNADLGSTNALNRGLVSLSNRLSDEINTQILLYKEAGAPTRVGASFTALVSQAAVAHAEWSHGREPDLLSRALMQPGEPESRHRLAAGMTYTTATRLSVTAEYQYNGFALDRDAWQALATTNPALLPAYMVQSLALQDNAARKAWLVYAVQRDMGLKNLDLTALVKFNRSDSSRMVWLDLRYRLTGLDVALQFQRNTGIVGSEFGTAPIRSSAGIVGTVYF
;
A
#
# COMPACT_ATOMS: atom_id res chain seq x y z
N MET A 1 30.93 -7.14 15.92
CA MET A 1 29.56 -6.67 16.14
C MET A 1 28.93 -7.59 17.17
N PRO A 2 28.80 -7.15 18.42
CA PRO A 2 28.22 -7.99 19.47
C PRO A 2 26.72 -7.90 19.48
N ASP A 3 26.11 -9.04 19.41
CA ASP A 3 24.88 -9.53 20.01
C ASP A 3 23.64 -8.62 20.12
N PHE A 4 23.03 -8.34 18.97
CA PHE A 4 21.66 -7.82 18.89
C PHE A 4 20.60 -8.88 19.31
N LYS A 5 21.02 -10.12 19.53
CA LYS A 5 20.13 -11.25 19.88
C LYS A 5 19.61 -11.21 21.32
N PHE A 6 20.27 -10.50 22.23
CA PHE A 6 19.89 -10.46 23.65
C PHE A 6 18.97 -9.30 24.03
N ALA A 7 18.88 -8.23 23.24
CA ALA A 7 18.08 -7.05 23.57
C ALA A 7 16.57 -7.25 23.36
N ILE A 8 16.14 -8.19 22.53
CA ILE A 8 14.71 -8.44 22.24
C ILE A 8 14.01 -9.21 23.38
N ALA A 9 14.74 -10.07 24.10
CA ALA A 9 14.16 -10.88 25.17
C ALA A 9 13.86 -10.09 26.46
N THR A 10 14.56 -8.98 26.70
CA THR A 10 14.46 -8.22 27.96
C THR A 10 13.41 -7.09 27.90
N LEU A 11 12.96 -6.68 26.72
CA LEU A 11 11.94 -5.61 26.55
C LEU A 11 10.48 -6.12 26.69
N LEU A 12 10.28 -7.43 26.75
CA LEU A 12 8.94 -8.05 26.81
C LEU A 12 8.30 -8.05 28.22
N LEU A 13 8.99 -7.56 29.26
CA LEU A 13 8.54 -7.73 30.66
C LEU A 13 8.00 -6.46 31.36
N ALA A 14 7.87 -5.32 30.67
CA ALA A 14 7.41 -4.08 31.29
C ALA A 14 6.16 -3.48 30.60
N ALA A 15 5.14 -4.29 30.31
CA ALA A 15 3.87 -3.79 29.79
C ALA A 15 2.81 -3.74 30.89
N SER A 16 2.64 -2.58 31.51
CA SER A 16 1.50 -2.28 32.39
C SER A 16 0.38 -1.64 31.56
N ALA A 17 -0.79 -2.25 31.69
CA ALA A 17 -2.13 -1.90 31.19
C ALA A 17 -2.34 -0.49 30.63
N VAL A 18 -2.57 -0.41 29.32
CA VAL A 18 -3.28 0.69 28.66
C VAL A 18 -4.47 0.10 27.92
N THR A 19 -5.65 0.66 28.15
CA THR A 19 -6.93 0.28 27.54
C THR A 19 -6.85 0.36 26.01
N LEU A 20 -6.99 -0.80 25.35
CA LEU A 20 -7.08 -0.92 23.90
C LEU A 20 -8.42 -0.38 23.38
N ALA A 21 -8.37 0.64 22.56
CA ALA A 21 -9.37 0.82 21.52
C ALA A 21 -9.05 -0.23 20.42
N ALA A 22 -9.89 -1.25 20.31
CA ALA A 22 -9.84 -2.19 19.19
C ALA A 22 -9.99 -1.39 17.89
N GLU A 23 -8.95 -1.35 17.06
CA GLU A 23 -9.11 -0.94 15.67
C GLU A 23 -10.04 -1.96 15.01
N THR A 24 -11.30 -1.58 14.92
CA THR A 24 -12.21 -2.23 14.00
C THR A 24 -11.63 -2.06 12.61
N ASP A 25 -11.52 -3.16 11.89
CA ASP A 25 -11.19 -3.22 10.46
C ASP A 25 -12.32 -2.53 9.65
N ALA A 26 -12.45 -1.24 9.87
CA ALA A 26 -13.35 -0.37 9.11
C ALA A 26 -12.93 -0.31 7.63
N GLY A 27 -11.72 -0.82 7.30
CA GLY A 27 -11.22 -0.90 5.93
C GLY A 27 -12.03 -1.81 5.03
N ALA A 28 -12.76 -2.80 5.55
CA ALA A 28 -13.61 -3.68 4.73
C ALA A 28 -14.93 -3.02 4.29
N LEU A 29 -15.35 -1.95 4.97
CA LEU A 29 -16.57 -1.18 4.68
C LEU A 29 -16.29 0.30 4.41
N ALA A 30 -15.04 0.75 4.48
CA ALA A 30 -14.66 2.09 4.06
C ALA A 30 -14.70 2.15 2.52
N LEU A 31 -15.89 2.36 2.05
CA LEU A 31 -16.22 2.80 0.69
C LEU A 31 -15.60 4.18 0.48
N GLN A 32 -14.41 4.26 -0.04
CA GLN A 32 -13.50 5.41 -0.11
C GLN A 32 -13.04 5.87 1.30
N PRO A 33 -11.84 6.38 1.45
CA PRO A 33 -11.62 7.27 2.54
C PRO A 33 -12.60 8.45 2.31
N GLU A 34 -13.79 8.41 2.93
CA GLU A 34 -14.37 9.66 3.34
C GLU A 34 -13.21 10.34 4.03
N VAL A 35 -12.68 11.38 3.41
CA VAL A 35 -11.92 12.35 4.16
C VAL A 35 -12.94 12.85 5.15
N SER A 36 -12.98 12.16 6.28
CA SER A 36 -13.85 12.50 7.36
C SER A 36 -13.55 13.95 7.61
N ALA A 37 -14.58 14.78 7.56
CA ALA A 37 -14.51 16.13 8.09
C ALA A 37 -14.05 16.11 9.57
N GLU A 38 -14.09 14.96 10.22
CA GLU A 38 -13.42 14.67 11.48
C GLU A 38 -11.94 14.46 11.21
N GLY A 39 -11.11 15.38 11.69
CA GLY A 39 -9.65 15.29 11.65
C GLY A 39 -9.13 13.93 12.15
N ALA A 40 -7.90 13.58 11.83
CA ALA A 40 -7.29 12.32 12.26
C ALA A 40 -7.55 12.06 13.75
N PRO A 41 -7.94 10.82 14.15
CA PRO A 41 -8.17 10.51 15.54
C PRO A 41 -6.95 10.89 16.36
N THR A 42 -7.18 11.70 17.41
CA THR A 42 -6.12 12.17 18.32
C THR A 42 -5.62 11.03 19.19
N GLY A 43 -4.34 11.05 19.50
CA GLY A 43 -3.70 10.08 20.37
C GLY A 43 -2.35 9.63 19.87
N THR A 44 -1.72 8.79 20.66
CA THR A 44 -0.44 8.15 20.33
C THR A 44 -0.69 6.67 20.09
N LYS A 45 -0.12 6.14 19.02
CA LYS A 45 -0.04 4.72 18.73
C LYS A 45 1.41 4.37 18.58
N LEU A 46 1.89 3.42 19.34
CA LEU A 46 3.22 2.84 19.26
C LEU A 46 3.06 1.34 19.22
N PHE A 47 3.68 0.68 18.27
CA PHE A 47 3.82 -0.77 18.33
C PHE A 47 5.22 -1.22 17.91
N LEU A 48 5.64 -2.33 18.50
CA LEU A 48 6.86 -3.04 18.17
C LEU A 48 6.47 -4.35 17.49
N GLU A 49 7.07 -4.63 16.35
CA GLU A 49 6.83 -5.86 15.59
C GLU A 49 8.14 -6.63 15.41
N GLY A 50 8.13 -7.90 15.78
CA GLY A 50 9.21 -8.84 15.51
C GLY A 50 8.72 -9.97 14.62
N ALA A 51 9.53 -10.35 13.62
CA ALA A 51 9.23 -11.48 12.75
C ALA A 51 10.47 -12.38 12.58
N VAL A 52 10.26 -13.69 12.58
CA VAL A 52 11.29 -14.67 12.27
C VAL A 52 10.67 -15.79 11.45
N GLY A 53 11.40 -16.27 10.46
CA GLY A 53 10.91 -17.32 9.57
C GLY A 53 12.01 -17.94 8.72
N SER A 54 11.58 -18.79 7.81
CA SER A 54 12.41 -19.42 6.79
C SER A 54 11.88 -19.13 5.42
N ALA A 55 12.78 -18.82 4.49
CA ALA A 55 12.48 -18.64 3.07
C ALA A 55 13.22 -19.68 2.23
N ASP A 56 12.48 -20.47 1.45
CA ASP A 56 13.03 -21.34 0.42
C ASP A 56 13.30 -20.51 -0.83
N GLN A 57 14.57 -20.43 -1.20
CA GLN A 57 15.03 -19.62 -2.31
C GLN A 57 15.08 -20.45 -3.59
N ARG A 58 14.89 -19.78 -4.74
CA ARG A 58 15.05 -20.41 -6.06
C ARG A 58 16.54 -20.46 -6.44
N TYR A 59 16.82 -21.02 -7.59
CA TYR A 59 18.14 -21.05 -8.24
C TYR A 59 19.22 -21.80 -7.43
N GLY A 60 18.81 -22.82 -6.66
CA GLY A 60 19.75 -23.64 -5.90
C GLY A 60 20.32 -22.97 -4.64
N LEU A 61 19.78 -21.82 -4.20
CA LEU A 61 20.27 -21.08 -3.05
C LEU A 61 19.82 -21.67 -1.70
N GLY A 62 18.99 -22.73 -1.71
CA GLY A 62 18.52 -23.40 -0.51
C GLY A 62 17.57 -22.59 0.35
N SER A 63 17.41 -22.99 1.61
CA SER A 63 16.60 -22.28 2.60
C SER A 63 17.44 -21.32 3.42
N ARG A 64 16.88 -20.15 3.73
CA ARG A 64 17.52 -19.11 4.53
C ARG A 64 16.58 -18.64 5.65
N THR A 65 17.15 -18.42 6.83
CA THR A 65 16.43 -17.71 7.89
C THR A 65 16.25 -16.25 7.50
N ILE A 66 15.04 -15.73 7.73
CA ILE A 66 14.71 -14.33 7.56
C ILE A 66 14.18 -13.79 8.88
N SER A 67 14.57 -12.58 9.25
CA SER A 67 14.06 -11.91 10.43
C SER A 67 13.84 -10.43 10.19
N ARG A 68 12.92 -9.84 10.97
CA ARG A 68 12.61 -8.42 10.93
C ARG A 68 12.28 -7.92 12.32
N ALA A 69 12.74 -6.70 12.61
CA ALA A 69 12.28 -5.90 13.73
C ALA A 69 11.76 -4.56 13.20
N SER A 70 10.63 -4.12 13.70
CA SER A 70 10.02 -2.86 13.28
C SER A 70 9.50 -2.08 14.48
N VAL A 71 9.64 -0.75 14.39
CA VAL A 71 9.05 0.20 15.33
C VAL A 71 8.11 1.10 14.54
N ASP A 72 6.86 1.14 14.91
CA ASP A 72 5.84 1.96 14.26
C ASP A 72 5.29 2.98 15.27
N PHE A 73 5.35 4.24 14.90
CA PHE A 73 4.90 5.34 15.73
C PHE A 73 3.98 6.27 14.95
N ARG A 74 2.84 6.59 15.56
CA ARG A 74 1.94 7.64 15.09
C ARG A 74 1.48 8.48 16.26
N HIS A 75 1.49 9.79 16.09
CA HIS A 75 0.94 10.75 17.05
C HIS A 75 0.08 11.77 16.31
N ALA A 76 -1.11 12.02 16.81
CA ALA A 76 -1.99 13.09 16.34
C ALA A 76 -2.50 13.88 17.55
N SER A 77 -2.32 15.18 17.53
CA SER A 77 -2.75 16.08 18.60
C SER A 77 -3.49 17.30 18.06
N ARG A 78 -4.50 17.76 18.78
CA ARG A 78 -5.13 19.06 18.53
C ARG A 78 -4.31 20.15 19.20
N LEU A 79 -3.84 21.10 18.44
CA LEU A 79 -3.15 22.29 18.94
C LEU A 79 -4.15 23.34 19.43
N ASN A 80 -5.32 23.39 18.77
CA ASN A 80 -6.49 24.19 19.14
C ASN A 80 -7.74 23.56 18.47
N PRO A 81 -8.98 24.07 18.71
CA PRO A 81 -10.20 23.48 18.13
C PRO A 81 -10.20 23.32 16.61
N SER A 82 -9.49 24.20 15.89
CA SER A 82 -9.42 24.20 14.42
C SER A 82 -8.14 23.60 13.84
N THR A 83 -7.12 23.32 14.65
CA THR A 83 -5.80 22.94 14.15
C THR A 83 -5.30 21.65 14.79
N GLN A 84 -4.83 20.73 13.98
CA GLN A 84 -4.19 19.49 14.42
C GLN A 84 -2.78 19.34 13.84
N ALA A 85 -1.93 18.59 14.55
CA ALA A 85 -0.64 18.14 14.07
C ALA A 85 -0.63 16.62 14.00
N VAL A 86 -0.10 16.05 12.91
CA VAL A 86 0.03 14.61 12.71
C VAL A 86 1.47 14.26 12.38
N PHE A 87 1.98 13.25 13.06
CA PHE A 87 3.28 12.64 12.79
C PHE A 87 3.15 11.13 12.71
N SER A 88 3.72 10.49 11.70
CA SER A 88 3.71 9.04 11.52
C SER A 88 4.98 8.56 10.86
N ALA A 89 5.69 7.64 11.51
CA ALA A 89 6.94 7.09 11.03
C ALA A 89 7.06 5.61 11.39
N ARG A 90 7.77 4.85 10.56
CA ARG A 90 8.10 3.46 10.80
C ARG A 90 9.58 3.23 10.53
N VAL A 91 10.24 2.46 11.36
CA VAL A 91 11.60 1.97 11.15
C VAL A 91 11.54 0.45 11.02
N ASP A 92 12.10 -0.08 9.93
CA ASP A 92 12.21 -1.51 9.68
C ASP A 92 13.69 -1.90 9.60
N ALA A 93 14.09 -2.92 10.36
CA ALA A 93 15.39 -3.58 10.24
C ALA A 93 15.16 -5.04 9.82
N THR A 94 15.81 -5.49 8.75
CA THR A 94 15.64 -6.84 8.20
C THR A 94 16.97 -7.58 8.15
N ASP A 95 16.94 -8.89 8.38
CA ASP A 95 18.05 -9.80 8.13
C ASP A 95 17.55 -10.96 7.24
N PRO A 96 18.09 -11.08 6.02
CA PRO A 96 19.12 -10.24 5.40
C PRO A 96 18.65 -8.80 5.20
N ALA A 97 19.57 -7.87 5.36
CA ALA A 97 19.33 -6.47 5.00
C ALA A 97 19.02 -6.33 3.51
N ASP A 98 18.21 -5.34 3.16
CA ASP A 98 18.03 -4.95 1.75
C ASP A 98 19.39 -4.44 1.23
N PRO A 99 19.97 -5.04 0.18
CA PRO A 99 21.28 -4.64 -0.31
C PRO A 99 21.33 -3.21 -0.88
N ARG A 100 20.16 -2.58 -1.04
CA ARG A 100 20.04 -1.20 -1.54
C ARG A 100 20.08 -0.15 -0.43
N ILE A 101 19.92 -0.56 0.84
CA ILE A 101 19.77 0.34 1.98
C ILE A 101 20.56 -0.19 3.17
N ASP A 102 21.32 0.66 3.84
CA ASP A 102 22.15 0.30 4.98
C ASP A 102 21.33 -0.01 6.25
N GLY A 103 21.29 -1.28 6.65
CA GLY A 103 20.82 -1.72 7.96
C GLY A 103 19.32 -1.55 8.20
N ALA A 104 18.92 -0.42 8.81
CA ALA A 104 17.54 -0.09 9.11
C ALA A 104 17.00 0.96 8.15
N VAL A 105 15.67 0.96 7.91
CA VAL A 105 15.00 1.86 6.97
C VAL A 105 13.94 2.67 7.69
N LEU A 106 14.11 3.99 7.74
CA LEU A 106 13.08 4.93 8.18
C LEU A 106 12.09 5.23 7.03
N SER A 107 10.81 5.00 7.26
CA SER A 107 9.71 5.44 6.41
C SER A 107 8.93 6.54 7.11
N LEU A 108 9.23 7.81 6.79
CA LEU A 108 8.46 8.95 7.28
C LEU A 108 7.17 9.06 6.45
N ARG A 109 6.06 8.59 7.01
CA ARG A 109 4.77 8.49 6.32
C ARG A 109 4.03 9.80 6.31
N GLU A 110 3.93 10.45 7.48
CA GLU A 110 3.18 11.68 7.66
C GLU A 110 3.91 12.64 8.59
N ALA A 111 3.91 13.91 8.28
CA ALA A 111 4.37 15.03 9.13
C ALA A 111 3.71 16.31 8.62
N TYR A 112 2.49 16.62 9.09
CA TYR A 112 1.71 17.74 8.58
C TYR A 112 0.89 18.46 9.65
N LEU A 113 0.53 19.69 9.33
CA LEU A 113 -0.47 20.48 10.05
C LEU A 113 -1.76 20.51 9.22
N GLY A 114 -2.88 20.27 9.88
CA GLY A 114 -4.22 20.37 9.31
C GLY A 114 -5.00 21.47 10.03
N TRP A 115 -5.69 22.30 9.27
CA TRP A 115 -6.65 23.28 9.76
C TRP A 115 -8.03 22.98 9.18
N GLN A 116 -9.07 23.17 9.99
CA GLN A 116 -10.47 23.06 9.58
C GLN A 116 -11.30 24.22 10.15
N ASP A 117 -12.35 24.62 9.42
CA ASP A 117 -13.33 25.56 9.93
C ASP A 117 -14.24 24.90 11.01
N GLU A 118 -15.05 25.70 11.70
CA GLU A 118 -15.94 25.20 12.78
C GLU A 118 -16.97 24.18 12.27
N ALA A 119 -17.43 24.32 11.03
CA ALA A 119 -18.39 23.42 10.39
C ALA A 119 -17.70 22.19 9.77
N ALA A 120 -16.37 22.09 9.83
CA ALA A 120 -15.55 21.09 9.17
C ALA A 120 -15.86 20.92 7.66
N THR A 121 -16.33 22.00 7.03
CA THR A 121 -16.61 22.03 5.59
C THR A 121 -15.39 22.42 4.77
N ARG A 122 -14.44 23.12 5.37
CA ARG A 122 -13.17 23.51 4.75
C ARG A 122 -12.01 22.93 5.53
N VAL A 123 -11.13 22.27 4.80
CA VAL A 123 -9.91 21.68 5.36
C VAL A 123 -8.71 22.18 4.56
N LEU A 124 -7.65 22.56 5.26
CA LEU A 124 -6.37 22.92 4.68
C LEU A 124 -5.27 22.13 5.39
N GLU A 125 -4.45 21.43 4.63
CA GLU A 125 -3.36 20.62 5.15
C GLU A 125 -2.05 20.99 4.47
N PHE A 126 -0.99 21.09 5.26
CA PHE A 126 0.34 21.41 4.78
C PHE A 126 1.39 20.54 5.47
N GLY A 127 2.24 19.92 4.68
CA GLY A 127 3.34 19.07 5.14
C GLY A 127 3.44 17.78 4.36
N ARG A 128 4.03 16.77 4.97
CA ARG A 128 4.15 15.42 4.39
C ARG A 128 2.91 14.61 4.66
N ILE A 129 2.16 14.27 3.61
CA ILE A 129 0.86 13.59 3.68
C ILE A 129 0.94 12.31 2.85
N ASN A 130 0.53 11.19 3.43
CA ASN A 130 0.32 9.94 2.70
C ASN A 130 -1.07 9.95 2.06
N LEU A 131 -1.20 10.69 0.95
CA LEU A 131 -2.45 10.78 0.20
C LEU A 131 -2.74 9.44 -0.48
N ARG A 132 -3.93 8.89 -0.24
CA ARG A 132 -4.37 7.59 -0.77
C ARG A 132 -5.71 7.80 -1.48
N GLU A 133 -5.74 7.57 -2.77
CA GLU A 133 -6.94 7.71 -3.59
C GLU A 133 -7.38 6.34 -4.11
N GLY A 134 -8.70 6.20 -4.34
CA GLY A 134 -9.31 5.03 -4.94
C GLY A 134 -9.64 3.89 -3.99
N PRO A 135 -10.77 3.19 -4.26
CA PRO A 135 -11.33 2.11 -3.44
C PRO A 135 -10.76 0.71 -3.73
N GLY A 136 -9.86 0.55 -4.69
CA GLY A 136 -9.31 -0.75 -5.07
C GLY A 136 -8.51 -1.41 -3.95
N TYR A 137 -8.57 -2.71 -3.90
CA TYR A 137 -7.90 -3.52 -2.87
C TYR A 137 -6.43 -3.76 -3.17
N GLY A 138 -6.13 -4.35 -4.32
CA GLY A 138 -4.76 -4.73 -4.68
C GLY A 138 -4.13 -3.85 -5.74
N TYR A 139 -4.93 -3.04 -6.42
CA TYR A 139 -4.51 -2.14 -7.46
C TYR A 139 -5.32 -0.84 -7.47
N ASN A 140 -4.65 0.30 -7.40
CA ASN A 140 -5.27 1.61 -7.31
C ASN A 140 -4.83 2.52 -8.47
N PRO A 141 -5.47 2.41 -9.65
CA PRO A 141 -5.13 3.21 -10.83
C PRO A 141 -5.27 4.71 -10.64
N THR A 142 -6.14 5.16 -9.73
CA THR A 142 -6.41 6.59 -9.44
C THR A 142 -5.51 7.18 -8.36
N ASP A 143 -4.69 6.35 -7.70
CA ASP A 143 -3.75 6.79 -6.66
C ASP A 143 -2.45 7.32 -7.30
N PHE A 144 -2.48 8.56 -7.77
CA PHE A 144 -1.39 9.17 -8.55
C PHE A 144 -0.15 9.54 -7.72
N PHE A 145 -0.23 9.50 -6.38
CA PHE A 145 0.90 9.80 -5.49
C PHE A 145 1.63 8.55 -4.98
N ARG A 146 1.28 7.35 -5.48
CA ARG A 146 1.86 6.07 -5.06
C ARG A 146 3.28 5.81 -5.58
N ASP A 147 3.66 6.42 -6.73
CA ASP A 147 4.91 6.14 -7.41
C ASP A 147 6.11 6.41 -6.50
N ASN A 148 6.99 5.42 -6.37
CA ASN A 148 8.23 5.48 -5.58
C ASN A 148 8.03 5.71 -4.06
N ALA A 149 6.83 5.56 -3.55
CA ALA A 149 6.52 5.83 -2.15
C ALA A 149 6.90 4.68 -1.19
N LEU A 150 7.32 3.51 -1.69
CA LEU A 150 7.79 2.40 -0.86
C LEU A 150 9.31 2.38 -0.77
N ARG A 151 9.86 2.54 0.43
CA ARG A 151 11.30 2.37 0.70
C ARG A 151 11.67 0.92 0.92
N THR A 152 10.81 0.18 1.62
CA THR A 152 10.98 -1.25 1.89
C THR A 152 9.65 -1.97 1.78
N ILE A 153 9.70 -3.27 1.51
CA ILE A 153 8.52 -4.11 1.38
C ILE A 153 8.63 -5.23 2.39
N THR A 154 7.89 -5.10 3.47
CA THR A 154 7.89 -6.02 4.60
C THR A 154 6.67 -6.94 4.63
N THR A 155 5.73 -6.73 3.73
CA THR A 155 4.48 -7.49 3.63
C THR A 155 3.99 -7.52 2.18
N VAL A 156 3.07 -8.42 1.87
CA VAL A 156 2.31 -8.45 0.62
C VAL A 156 0.86 -8.00 0.81
N ASN A 157 0.45 -7.69 2.06
CA ASN A 157 -0.87 -7.16 2.35
C ASN A 157 -1.01 -5.75 1.74
N PRO A 158 -1.93 -5.52 0.79
CA PRO A 158 -2.02 -4.26 0.07
C PRO A 158 -2.40 -3.08 0.95
N PHE A 159 -3.18 -3.28 2.00
CA PHE A 159 -3.56 -2.23 2.94
C PHE A 159 -2.35 -1.75 3.75
N THR A 160 -1.61 -2.68 4.33
CA THR A 160 -0.38 -2.35 5.07
C THR A 160 0.68 -1.72 4.16
N LEU A 161 0.79 -2.15 2.90
CA LEU A 161 1.67 -1.49 1.93
C LEU A 161 1.27 -0.03 1.68
N ARG A 162 -0.03 0.27 1.52
CA ARG A 162 -0.53 1.65 1.35
C ARG A 162 -0.28 2.51 2.59
N GLU A 163 -0.40 1.95 3.80
CA GLU A 163 -0.09 2.66 5.04
C GLU A 163 1.40 2.97 5.19
N ASN A 164 2.27 2.04 4.80
CA ASN A 164 3.72 2.15 4.96
C ASN A 164 4.41 2.99 3.90
N ARG A 165 3.67 3.65 3.02
CA ARG A 165 4.23 4.57 2.03
C ARG A 165 4.81 5.83 2.66
N LEU A 166 5.87 6.32 2.08
CA LEU A 166 6.31 7.70 2.27
C LEU A 166 5.20 8.64 1.81
N GLY A 167 4.85 9.61 2.63
CA GLY A 167 4.03 10.72 2.18
C GLY A 167 4.78 11.63 1.20
N SER A 168 4.04 12.46 0.48
CA SER A 168 4.58 13.56 -0.30
C SER A 168 4.39 14.88 0.44
N VAL A 169 5.36 15.77 0.38
CA VAL A 169 5.16 17.14 0.85
C VAL A 169 4.21 17.85 -0.10
N MET A 170 3.13 18.40 0.44
CA MET A 170 2.08 19.04 -0.33
C MET A 170 1.30 20.08 0.47
N LEU A 171 0.61 20.94 -0.26
CA LEU A 171 -0.50 21.76 0.23
C LEU A 171 -1.79 21.13 -0.33
N ARG A 172 -2.75 20.82 0.53
CA ARG A 172 -4.05 20.27 0.17
C ARG A 172 -5.14 21.15 0.76
N GLY A 173 -6.06 21.59 -0.08
CA GLY A 173 -7.29 22.27 0.33
C GLY A 173 -8.50 21.47 -0.10
N GLN A 174 -9.50 21.36 0.76
CA GLN A 174 -10.76 20.69 0.48
C GLN A 174 -11.94 21.54 0.90
N GLN A 175 -12.98 21.57 0.08
CA GLN A 175 -14.29 22.12 0.39
C GLN A 175 -15.32 21.00 0.25
N SER A 176 -16.10 20.76 1.30
CA SER A 176 -17.17 19.77 1.35
C SER A 176 -18.53 20.45 1.41
N TRP A 177 -19.55 19.77 0.87
CA TRP A 177 -20.97 20.14 0.96
C TRP A 177 -21.82 18.88 1.13
N SER A 178 -23.13 19.05 1.32
CA SER A 178 -24.03 17.90 1.40
C SER A 178 -23.99 17.07 0.11
N GLY A 179 -23.41 15.86 0.22
CA GLY A 179 -23.33 14.91 -0.89
C GLY A 179 -22.08 15.02 -1.76
N GLY A 180 -21.07 15.86 -1.44
CA GLY A 180 -19.86 15.89 -2.24
C GLY A 180 -18.72 16.72 -1.67
N SER A 181 -17.59 16.71 -2.36
CA SER A 181 -16.42 17.55 -2.02
C SER A 181 -15.56 17.81 -3.25
N VAL A 182 -14.83 18.90 -3.22
CA VAL A 182 -13.73 19.19 -4.15
C VAL A 182 -12.46 19.34 -3.35
N ALA A 183 -11.38 18.72 -3.82
CA ALA A 183 -10.05 18.90 -3.25
C ALA A 183 -9.03 19.34 -4.31
N LEU A 184 -8.12 20.20 -3.90
CA LEU A 184 -7.01 20.70 -4.70
C LEU A 184 -5.71 20.35 -3.96
N VAL A 185 -4.76 19.74 -4.68
CA VAL A 185 -3.47 19.36 -4.15
C VAL A 185 -2.36 19.96 -5.01
N TYR A 186 -1.37 20.55 -4.36
CA TYR A 186 -0.12 20.95 -4.99
C TYR A 186 1.07 20.37 -4.22
N SER A 187 1.90 19.59 -4.89
CA SER A 187 3.11 18.98 -4.33
C SER A 187 4.33 19.54 -5.08
N PRO A 188 5.17 20.38 -4.42
CA PRO A 188 6.32 20.98 -5.05
C PRO A 188 7.46 19.97 -5.26
N LYS A 189 8.29 20.25 -6.26
CA LYS A 189 9.60 19.61 -6.40
C LYS A 189 10.51 20.13 -5.27
N LEU A 190 11.09 19.20 -4.50
CA LEU A 190 12.01 19.54 -3.40
C LEU A 190 13.41 18.96 -3.64
N GLU A 191 13.48 17.71 -4.11
CA GLU A 191 14.74 17.03 -4.35
C GLU A 191 14.60 16.09 -5.54
N THR A 192 15.67 15.84 -6.31
CA THR A 192 15.62 15.01 -7.52
C THR A 192 16.15 13.60 -7.31
N ARG A 193 16.99 13.40 -6.32
CA ARG A 193 17.67 12.13 -6.07
C ARG A 193 17.06 11.41 -4.89
N ARG A 194 16.80 10.13 -5.06
CA ARG A 194 16.43 9.25 -3.95
C ARG A 194 17.62 9.08 -3.01
N SER A 195 17.34 8.95 -1.73
CA SER A 195 18.33 8.63 -0.73
C SER A 195 18.32 7.14 -0.39
N ASN A 196 19.51 6.54 -0.35
CA ASN A 196 19.70 5.18 0.15
C ASN A 196 20.11 5.15 1.64
N GLU A 197 20.27 6.32 2.27
CA GLU A 197 20.61 6.42 3.69
C GLU A 197 19.44 5.94 4.56
N ALA A 198 19.74 5.13 5.57
CA ALA A 198 18.77 4.46 6.43
C ALA A 198 17.77 5.44 7.08
N PHE A 199 18.24 6.55 7.62
CA PHE A 199 17.43 7.53 8.38
C PHE A 199 17.17 8.84 7.63
N ASN A 200 17.19 8.82 6.32
CA ASN A 200 16.85 9.97 5.48
C ASN A 200 15.34 10.04 5.22
N ALA A 201 14.76 11.23 5.22
CA ALA A 201 13.35 11.45 4.90
C ALA A 201 13.01 11.14 3.43
N ASP A 202 14.02 11.06 2.56
CA ASP A 202 13.92 10.68 1.15
C ASP A 202 12.87 11.49 0.37
N LEU A 203 13.03 12.81 0.38
CA LEU A 203 12.17 13.73 -0.36
C LEU A 203 12.27 13.50 -1.87
N GLY A 204 13.43 13.05 -2.35
CA GLY A 204 13.66 12.72 -3.77
C GLY A 204 12.81 11.56 -4.30
N SER A 205 12.35 10.66 -3.43
CA SER A 205 11.43 9.59 -3.84
C SER A 205 10.04 10.09 -4.17
N THR A 206 9.51 11.05 -3.40
CA THR A 206 8.10 11.46 -3.49
C THR A 206 7.90 12.90 -3.93
N ASN A 207 8.95 13.73 -3.98
CA ASN A 207 8.89 15.14 -4.39
C ASN A 207 9.96 15.47 -5.44
N ALA A 208 10.18 14.55 -6.41
CA ALA A 208 11.15 14.77 -7.49
C ALA A 208 10.63 15.74 -8.57
N LEU A 209 9.34 15.95 -8.68
CA LEU A 209 8.68 16.78 -9.67
C LEU A 209 7.56 17.61 -9.03
N ASN A 210 7.20 18.73 -9.68
CA ASN A 210 5.98 19.47 -9.33
C ASN A 210 4.77 18.68 -9.80
N ARG A 211 3.80 18.48 -8.90
CA ARG A 211 2.57 17.71 -9.17
C ARG A 211 1.35 18.46 -8.66
N GLY A 212 0.25 18.34 -9.39
CA GLY A 212 -1.05 18.87 -9.01
C GLY A 212 -2.14 17.84 -9.19
N LEU A 213 -3.14 17.85 -8.31
CA LEU A 213 -4.33 17.01 -8.40
C LEU A 213 -5.56 17.85 -8.08
N VAL A 214 -6.60 17.65 -8.87
CA VAL A 214 -7.96 18.09 -8.58
C VAL A 214 -8.82 16.84 -8.46
N SER A 215 -9.53 16.69 -7.36
CA SER A 215 -10.51 15.62 -7.19
C SER A 215 -11.88 16.19 -6.88
N LEU A 216 -12.92 15.64 -7.53
CA LEU A 216 -14.32 15.95 -7.32
C LEU A 216 -15.03 14.66 -6.92
N SER A 217 -15.51 14.59 -5.70
CA SER A 217 -16.30 13.47 -5.19
C SER A 217 -17.77 13.87 -5.10
N ASN A 218 -18.67 12.97 -5.48
CA ASN A 218 -20.10 13.20 -5.43
C ASN A 218 -20.85 11.92 -5.08
N ARG A 219 -21.80 12.02 -4.17
CA ARG A 219 -22.78 10.99 -3.84
C ARG A 219 -23.95 11.10 -4.81
N LEU A 220 -24.07 10.13 -5.71
CA LEU A 220 -25.17 10.09 -6.68
C LEU A 220 -26.46 9.56 -6.05
N SER A 221 -26.36 8.65 -5.08
CA SER A 221 -27.42 8.16 -4.21
C SER A 221 -26.82 7.73 -2.87
N ASP A 222 -27.66 7.29 -1.93
CA ASP A 222 -27.17 6.77 -0.63
C ASP A 222 -26.30 5.51 -0.79
N GLU A 223 -26.45 4.80 -1.92
CA GLU A 223 -25.69 3.59 -2.22
C GLU A 223 -24.51 3.83 -3.16
N ILE A 224 -24.42 4.97 -3.87
CA ILE A 224 -23.43 5.18 -4.94
C ILE A 224 -22.61 6.44 -4.69
N ASN A 225 -21.30 6.25 -4.52
CA ASN A 225 -20.32 7.33 -4.47
C ASN A 225 -19.43 7.29 -5.71
N THR A 226 -19.11 8.47 -6.25
CA THR A 226 -18.26 8.62 -7.42
C THR A 226 -17.18 9.67 -7.18
N GLN A 227 -16.04 9.52 -7.85
CA GLN A 227 -14.98 10.51 -7.83
C GLN A 227 -14.37 10.64 -9.22
N ILE A 228 -14.05 11.87 -9.61
CA ILE A 228 -13.30 12.20 -10.83
C ILE A 228 -12.02 12.92 -10.42
N LEU A 229 -10.91 12.56 -11.05
CA LEU A 229 -9.59 13.08 -10.73
C LEU A 229 -8.91 13.61 -11.99
N LEU A 230 -8.27 14.77 -11.87
CA LEU A 230 -7.39 15.35 -12.89
C LEU A 230 -6.01 15.53 -12.27
N TYR A 231 -5.02 14.82 -12.79
CA TYR A 231 -3.65 14.85 -12.29
C TYR A 231 -2.70 15.40 -13.34
N LYS A 232 -1.79 16.27 -12.91
CA LYS A 232 -0.73 16.85 -13.74
C LYS A 232 0.60 16.74 -13.03
N GLU A 233 1.59 16.27 -13.74
CA GLU A 233 2.99 16.24 -13.35
C GLU A 233 3.80 17.09 -14.33
N ALA A 234 4.83 17.79 -13.82
CA ALA A 234 5.69 18.61 -14.67
C ALA A 234 6.40 17.76 -15.73
N GLY A 235 6.33 18.18 -16.98
CA GLY A 235 6.93 17.46 -18.10
C GLY A 235 6.10 16.30 -18.68
N ALA A 236 4.96 15.92 -18.05
CA ALA A 236 4.11 14.85 -18.55
C ALA A 236 2.72 15.36 -18.99
N PRO A 237 2.00 14.66 -19.88
CA PRO A 237 0.61 14.95 -20.17
C PRO A 237 -0.30 14.82 -18.96
N THR A 238 -1.46 15.49 -18.98
CA THR A 238 -2.49 15.35 -17.93
C THR A 238 -3.04 13.92 -17.95
N ARG A 239 -3.18 13.33 -16.76
CA ARG A 239 -3.86 12.05 -16.55
C ARG A 239 -5.25 12.30 -15.96
N VAL A 240 -6.20 11.47 -16.32
CA VAL A 240 -7.55 11.50 -15.79
C VAL A 240 -7.84 10.21 -15.05
N GLY A 241 -8.64 10.30 -14.01
CA GLY A 241 -9.09 9.16 -13.23
C GLY A 241 -10.55 9.27 -12.87
N ALA A 242 -11.18 8.13 -12.67
CA ALA A 242 -12.51 8.02 -12.11
C ALA A 242 -12.60 6.80 -11.22
N SER A 243 -13.31 6.90 -10.12
CA SER A 243 -13.65 5.76 -9.28
C SER A 243 -15.11 5.80 -8.87
N PHE A 244 -15.65 4.63 -8.58
CA PHE A 244 -16.97 4.53 -8.01
C PHE A 244 -17.04 3.38 -7.00
N THR A 245 -17.94 3.52 -6.02
CA THR A 245 -18.32 2.47 -5.10
C THR A 245 -19.84 2.39 -5.04
N ALA A 246 -20.35 1.16 -4.92
CA ALA A 246 -21.79 0.93 -4.84
C ALA A 246 -22.12 -0.12 -3.79
N LEU A 247 -23.04 0.20 -2.89
CA LEU A 247 -23.65 -0.74 -1.98
C LEU A 247 -24.71 -1.54 -2.77
N VAL A 248 -24.32 -2.75 -3.21
CA VAL A 248 -25.18 -3.63 -4.02
C VAL A 248 -26.25 -4.31 -3.15
N SER A 249 -25.89 -4.62 -1.90
CA SER A 249 -26.77 -5.14 -0.85
C SER A 249 -26.16 -4.86 0.52
N GLN A 250 -26.89 -5.16 1.60
CA GLN A 250 -26.35 -5.05 2.96
C GLN A 250 -25.07 -5.88 3.21
N ALA A 251 -24.81 -6.86 2.36
CA ALA A 251 -23.65 -7.76 2.47
C ALA A 251 -22.65 -7.59 1.32
N ALA A 252 -22.94 -6.78 0.30
CA ALA A 252 -22.14 -6.70 -0.91
C ALA A 252 -21.85 -5.25 -1.33
N VAL A 253 -20.58 -4.96 -1.58
CA VAL A 253 -20.09 -3.67 -2.05
C VAL A 253 -19.28 -3.89 -3.33
N ALA A 254 -19.66 -3.20 -4.41
CA ALA A 254 -18.90 -3.15 -5.64
C ALA A 254 -17.99 -1.91 -5.69
N HIS A 255 -16.85 -2.01 -6.34
CA HIS A 255 -15.96 -0.90 -6.59
C HIS A 255 -15.34 -0.97 -7.98
N ALA A 256 -15.02 0.19 -8.56
CA ALA A 256 -14.19 0.28 -9.74
C ALA A 256 -13.35 1.55 -9.73
N GLU A 257 -12.16 1.44 -10.28
CA GLU A 257 -11.23 2.53 -10.56
C GLU A 257 -10.77 2.45 -12.00
N TRP A 258 -10.71 3.58 -12.66
CA TRP A 258 -10.19 3.70 -14.00
C TRP A 258 -9.28 4.92 -14.09
N SER A 259 -8.15 4.79 -14.78
CA SER A 259 -7.34 5.94 -15.15
C SER A 259 -6.87 5.84 -16.59
N HIS A 260 -6.66 7.00 -17.19
CA HIS A 260 -6.16 7.16 -18.55
C HIS A 260 -5.02 8.17 -18.56
N GLY A 261 -3.97 7.86 -19.31
CA GLY A 261 -2.84 8.74 -19.49
C GLY A 261 -2.07 8.44 -20.76
N ARG A 262 -1.16 9.34 -21.10
CA ARG A 262 -0.18 9.15 -22.15
C ARG A 262 1.21 9.09 -21.54
N GLU A 263 1.77 7.91 -21.47
CA GLU A 263 3.02 7.58 -20.78
C GLU A 263 3.84 6.56 -21.59
N PRO A 264 5.17 6.49 -21.38
CA PRO A 264 5.96 5.35 -21.87
C PRO A 264 5.49 4.06 -21.18
N ASP A 265 5.61 2.92 -21.87
CA ASP A 265 5.31 1.62 -21.26
C ASP A 265 6.28 1.27 -20.12
N LEU A 266 5.92 0.26 -19.32
CA LEU A 266 6.70 -0.14 -18.15
C LEU A 266 8.10 -0.66 -18.50
N LEU A 267 8.26 -1.31 -19.66
CA LEU A 267 9.57 -1.83 -20.07
C LEU A 267 10.51 -0.69 -20.46
N SER A 268 10.04 0.27 -21.23
CA SER A 268 10.80 1.48 -21.58
C SER A 268 11.24 2.25 -20.34
N ARG A 269 10.34 2.39 -19.36
CA ARG A 269 10.65 3.02 -18.06
C ARG A 269 11.69 2.23 -17.25
N ALA A 270 11.60 0.89 -17.24
CA ALA A 270 12.56 0.01 -16.57
C ALA A 270 13.96 0.09 -17.17
N LEU A 271 14.05 0.27 -18.47
CA LEU A 271 15.31 0.38 -19.20
C LEU A 271 15.85 1.82 -19.26
N MET A 272 15.12 2.79 -18.67
CA MET A 272 15.43 4.22 -18.79
C MET A 272 15.62 4.68 -20.25
N GLN A 273 14.90 4.06 -21.17
CA GLN A 273 14.92 4.41 -22.58
C GLN A 273 13.83 5.42 -22.87
N PRO A 274 14.06 6.37 -23.82
CA PRO A 274 13.01 7.25 -24.29
C PRO A 274 12.01 6.44 -25.12
N GLY A 275 10.98 5.87 -24.44
CA GLY A 275 9.85 5.24 -25.11
C GLY A 275 8.88 6.33 -25.60
N GLU A 276 8.27 6.11 -26.77
CA GLU A 276 7.19 6.98 -27.23
C GLU A 276 5.99 6.88 -26.27
N PRO A 277 5.52 8.02 -25.72
CA PRO A 277 4.35 7.98 -24.85
C PRO A 277 3.11 7.50 -25.60
N GLU A 278 2.47 6.45 -25.10
CA GLU A 278 1.26 5.90 -25.67
C GLU A 278 0.05 6.18 -24.78
N SER A 279 -1.11 6.34 -25.44
CA SER A 279 -2.38 6.58 -24.76
C SER A 279 -3.00 5.26 -24.33
N ARG A 280 -3.03 4.97 -23.03
CA ARG A 280 -3.49 3.69 -22.49
C ARG A 280 -4.28 3.86 -21.19
N HIS A 281 -4.95 2.79 -20.79
CA HIS A 281 -5.83 2.75 -19.61
C HIS A 281 -5.28 1.81 -18.54
N ARG A 282 -5.66 2.11 -17.30
CA ARG A 282 -5.58 1.21 -16.15
C ARG A 282 -6.97 1.04 -15.55
N LEU A 283 -7.27 -0.15 -15.04
CA LEU A 283 -8.56 -0.49 -14.45
C LEU A 283 -8.37 -1.43 -13.26
N ALA A 284 -9.10 -1.18 -12.19
CA ALA A 284 -9.39 -2.16 -11.15
C ALA A 284 -10.90 -2.19 -10.94
N ALA A 285 -11.49 -3.39 -10.92
CA ALA A 285 -12.93 -3.53 -10.67
C ALA A 285 -13.17 -4.80 -9.87
N GLY A 286 -13.95 -4.69 -8.81
CA GLY A 286 -14.16 -5.79 -7.89
C GLY A 286 -15.42 -5.67 -7.06
N MET A 287 -15.65 -6.71 -6.26
CA MET A 287 -16.75 -6.78 -5.32
C MET A 287 -16.29 -7.46 -4.03
N THR A 288 -16.72 -6.93 -2.92
CA THR A 288 -16.58 -7.54 -1.58
C THR A 288 -17.93 -8.05 -1.14
N TYR A 289 -17.96 -9.31 -0.68
CA TYR A 289 -19.12 -9.93 -0.06
C TYR A 289 -18.78 -10.36 1.36
N THR A 290 -19.61 -9.96 2.33
CA THR A 290 -19.43 -10.31 3.75
C THR A 290 -20.59 -11.21 4.20
N THR A 291 -20.25 -12.39 4.68
CA THR A 291 -21.23 -13.35 5.20
C THR A 291 -21.66 -13.03 6.62
N ALA A 292 -22.76 -13.62 7.08
CA ALA A 292 -23.22 -13.55 8.47
C ALA A 292 -22.19 -14.15 9.46
N THR A 293 -21.30 -15.03 9.01
CA THR A 293 -20.22 -15.62 9.80
C THR A 293 -18.95 -14.77 9.83
N ARG A 294 -19.01 -13.51 9.40
CA ARG A 294 -17.88 -12.56 9.34
C ARG A 294 -16.73 -12.96 8.40
N LEU A 295 -17.04 -13.79 7.39
CA LEU A 295 -16.13 -14.00 6.27
C LEU A 295 -16.39 -12.92 5.24
N SER A 296 -15.38 -12.07 4.98
CA SER A 296 -15.38 -11.10 3.89
C SER A 296 -14.49 -11.60 2.77
N VAL A 297 -15.00 -11.64 1.55
CA VAL A 297 -14.25 -12.05 0.36
C VAL A 297 -14.34 -10.96 -0.69
N THR A 298 -13.20 -10.46 -1.13
CA THR A 298 -13.08 -9.53 -2.26
C THR A 298 -12.48 -10.24 -3.45
N ALA A 299 -13.11 -10.11 -4.61
CA ALA A 299 -12.53 -10.51 -5.89
C ALA A 299 -12.36 -9.25 -6.75
N GLU A 300 -11.15 -9.01 -7.27
CA GLU A 300 -10.80 -7.82 -8.05
C GLU A 300 -10.10 -8.21 -9.35
N TYR A 301 -10.64 -7.75 -10.46
CA TYR A 301 -9.99 -7.79 -11.77
C TYR A 301 -9.13 -6.55 -11.95
N GLN A 302 -7.91 -6.74 -12.45
CA GLN A 302 -6.90 -5.70 -12.62
C GLN A 302 -6.40 -5.68 -14.06
N TYR A 303 -6.34 -4.49 -14.65
CA TYR A 303 -5.84 -4.26 -16.01
C TYR A 303 -4.87 -3.09 -16.02
N ASN A 304 -3.68 -3.31 -16.59
CA ASN A 304 -2.67 -2.29 -16.81
C ASN A 304 -2.26 -2.29 -18.28
N GLY A 305 -2.75 -1.33 -19.06
CA GLY A 305 -2.44 -1.21 -20.49
C GLY A 305 -0.97 -0.90 -20.79
N PHE A 306 -0.21 -0.39 -19.79
CA PHE A 306 1.22 -0.08 -19.93
C PHE A 306 2.13 -1.28 -19.63
N ALA A 307 1.58 -2.37 -19.08
CA ALA A 307 2.30 -3.59 -18.77
C ALA A 307 2.35 -4.53 -19.99
N LEU A 308 3.30 -5.47 -19.95
CA LEU A 308 3.44 -6.50 -20.98
C LEU A 308 2.20 -7.39 -21.02
N ASP A 309 1.69 -7.67 -22.22
CA ASP A 309 0.70 -8.73 -22.44
C ASP A 309 1.38 -10.11 -22.47
N ARG A 310 0.60 -11.15 -22.79
CA ARG A 310 1.10 -12.52 -22.81
C ARG A 310 2.24 -12.69 -23.82
N ASP A 311 2.06 -12.21 -25.03
CA ASP A 311 3.01 -12.45 -26.12
C ASP A 311 4.30 -11.67 -25.91
N ALA A 312 4.19 -10.38 -25.51
CA ALA A 312 5.34 -9.55 -25.16
C ALA A 312 6.09 -10.07 -23.92
N TRP A 313 5.36 -10.61 -22.93
CA TRP A 313 5.97 -11.24 -21.75
C TRP A 313 6.77 -12.48 -22.16
N GLN A 314 6.17 -13.39 -22.94
CA GLN A 314 6.84 -14.60 -23.43
C GLN A 314 8.04 -14.27 -24.31
N ALA A 315 7.91 -13.28 -25.21
CA ALA A 315 9.02 -12.82 -26.03
C ALA A 315 10.18 -12.34 -25.16
N LEU A 316 9.93 -11.46 -24.16
CA LEU A 316 10.97 -10.97 -23.26
C LEU A 316 11.61 -12.10 -22.46
N ALA A 317 10.81 -13.01 -21.90
CA ALA A 317 11.28 -14.14 -21.10
C ALA A 317 12.15 -15.12 -21.90
N THR A 318 11.95 -15.19 -23.23
CA THR A 318 12.69 -16.09 -24.13
C THR A 318 13.91 -15.43 -24.74
N THR A 319 13.77 -14.17 -25.19
CA THR A 319 14.84 -13.48 -25.95
C THR A 319 15.82 -12.73 -25.06
N ASN A 320 15.34 -12.16 -23.95
CA ASN A 320 16.18 -11.40 -23.02
C ASN A 320 15.69 -11.49 -21.56
N PRO A 321 15.75 -12.69 -20.94
CA PRO A 321 15.25 -12.92 -19.59
C PRO A 321 15.98 -12.08 -18.51
N ALA A 322 17.20 -11.60 -18.81
CA ALA A 322 17.97 -10.75 -17.90
C ALA A 322 17.32 -9.38 -17.61
N LEU A 323 16.39 -8.93 -18.47
CA LEU A 323 15.66 -7.68 -18.27
C LEU A 323 14.44 -7.84 -17.34
N LEU A 324 13.93 -9.05 -17.11
CA LEU A 324 12.77 -9.29 -16.25
C LEU A 324 12.93 -8.75 -14.83
N PRO A 325 14.08 -8.93 -14.14
CA PRO A 325 14.28 -8.35 -12.81
C PRO A 325 14.15 -6.83 -12.80
N ALA A 326 14.73 -6.12 -13.75
CA ALA A 326 14.62 -4.66 -13.85
C ALA A 326 13.15 -4.23 -14.10
N TYR A 327 12.44 -4.92 -14.98
CA TYR A 327 11.02 -4.72 -15.23
C TYR A 327 10.18 -4.92 -13.96
N MET A 328 10.42 -5.98 -13.21
CA MET A 328 9.71 -6.28 -11.95
C MET A 328 10.00 -5.23 -10.87
N VAL A 329 11.27 -4.81 -10.72
CA VAL A 329 11.65 -3.75 -9.77
C VAL A 329 10.97 -2.43 -10.13
N GLN A 330 10.89 -2.09 -11.41
CA GLN A 330 10.21 -0.87 -11.86
C GLN A 330 8.69 -0.93 -11.60
N SER A 331 8.06 -2.05 -11.93
CA SER A 331 6.64 -2.28 -11.63
C SER A 331 6.33 -2.10 -10.14
N LEU A 332 7.17 -2.66 -9.29
CA LEU A 332 7.06 -2.56 -7.84
C LEU A 332 7.27 -1.13 -7.32
N ALA A 333 8.26 -0.41 -7.85
CA ALA A 333 8.52 0.98 -7.50
C ALA A 333 7.35 1.90 -7.84
N LEU A 334 6.67 1.64 -8.93
CA LEU A 334 5.47 2.36 -9.37
C LEU A 334 4.19 1.83 -8.71
N GLN A 335 4.29 0.75 -7.92
CA GLN A 335 3.14 0.03 -7.39
C GLN A 335 2.10 -0.26 -8.48
N ASP A 336 2.60 -0.60 -9.66
CA ASP A 336 1.82 -0.93 -10.84
C ASP A 336 1.82 -2.44 -11.09
N ASN A 337 0.79 -2.98 -11.74
CA ASN A 337 0.79 -4.39 -12.11
C ASN A 337 1.83 -4.67 -13.18
N ALA A 338 2.70 -5.65 -12.93
CA ALA A 338 3.67 -6.13 -13.90
C ALA A 338 3.00 -6.82 -15.10
N ALA A 339 1.84 -7.44 -14.89
CA ALA A 339 1.04 -8.08 -15.92
C ALA A 339 -0.05 -7.14 -16.44
N ARG A 340 -0.36 -7.23 -17.75
CA ARG A 340 -1.48 -6.50 -18.35
C ARG A 340 -2.83 -6.88 -17.74
N LYS A 341 -3.00 -8.15 -17.34
CA LYS A 341 -4.23 -8.68 -16.74
C LYS A 341 -3.91 -9.51 -15.52
N ALA A 342 -4.53 -9.19 -14.40
CA ALA A 342 -4.41 -9.97 -13.17
C ALA A 342 -5.76 -10.11 -12.47
N TRP A 343 -5.85 -11.08 -11.56
CA TRP A 343 -6.92 -11.21 -10.57
C TRP A 343 -6.34 -11.21 -9.18
N LEU A 344 -7.03 -10.56 -8.26
CA LEU A 344 -6.78 -10.66 -6.83
C LEU A 344 -8.01 -11.23 -6.15
N VAL A 345 -7.80 -12.20 -5.26
CA VAL A 345 -8.79 -12.63 -4.29
C VAL A 345 -8.21 -12.37 -2.90
N TYR A 346 -8.94 -11.63 -2.08
CA TYR A 346 -8.57 -11.29 -0.71
C TYR A 346 -9.72 -11.72 0.21
N ALA A 347 -9.41 -12.48 1.23
CA ALA A 347 -10.41 -13.00 2.16
C ALA A 347 -9.96 -12.78 3.61
N VAL A 348 -10.90 -12.37 4.46
CA VAL A 348 -10.70 -12.23 5.90
C VAL A 348 -11.82 -12.96 6.61
N GLN A 349 -11.48 -13.95 7.44
CA GLN A 349 -12.38 -14.59 8.38
C GLN A 349 -11.99 -14.18 9.79
N ARG A 350 -12.88 -13.48 10.47
CA ARG A 350 -12.68 -13.12 11.87
C ARG A 350 -13.27 -14.17 12.79
N ASP A 351 -12.65 -14.34 13.97
CA ASP A 351 -13.08 -15.29 15.00
C ASP A 351 -13.30 -16.71 14.42
N MET A 352 -12.33 -17.21 13.63
CA MET A 352 -12.39 -18.47 12.91
C MET A 352 -12.44 -19.67 13.86
N GLY A 353 -13.63 -20.09 14.24
CA GLY A 353 -13.86 -21.22 15.19
C GLY A 353 -13.41 -20.95 16.61
N LEU A 354 -12.57 -19.97 16.86
CA LEU A 354 -12.07 -19.52 18.15
C LEU A 354 -12.09 -17.99 18.19
N LYS A 355 -12.60 -17.43 19.30
CA LYS A 355 -12.61 -15.96 19.51
C LYS A 355 -11.19 -15.41 19.41
N ASN A 356 -11.04 -14.27 18.75
CA ASN A 356 -9.77 -13.57 18.51
C ASN A 356 -8.80 -14.31 17.56
N LEU A 357 -9.18 -15.41 16.94
CA LEU A 357 -8.40 -16.07 15.88
C LEU A 357 -8.90 -15.62 14.51
N ASP A 358 -8.08 -14.88 13.78
CA ASP A 358 -8.41 -14.36 12.45
C ASP A 358 -7.55 -15.04 11.39
N LEU A 359 -8.14 -15.30 10.23
CA LEU A 359 -7.42 -15.74 9.04
C LEU A 359 -7.56 -14.70 7.95
N THR A 360 -6.44 -14.23 7.43
CA THR A 360 -6.37 -13.44 6.20
C THR A 360 -5.71 -14.26 5.11
N ALA A 361 -6.31 -14.29 3.92
CA ALA A 361 -5.79 -14.98 2.75
C ALA A 361 -5.76 -14.03 1.55
N LEU A 362 -4.69 -14.09 0.76
CA LEU A 362 -4.54 -13.35 -0.47
C LEU A 362 -4.03 -14.27 -1.57
N VAL A 363 -4.68 -14.22 -2.73
CA VAL A 363 -4.22 -14.91 -3.93
C VAL A 363 -4.19 -13.93 -5.09
N LYS A 364 -3.02 -13.74 -5.70
CA LYS A 364 -2.84 -12.94 -6.92
C LYS A 364 -2.50 -13.87 -8.08
N PHE A 365 -3.25 -13.74 -9.17
CA PHE A 365 -3.07 -14.49 -10.40
C PHE A 365 -2.63 -13.57 -11.52
N ASN A 366 -1.46 -13.80 -12.09
CA ASN A 366 -1.05 -13.17 -13.35
C ASN A 366 -1.67 -13.93 -14.53
N ARG A 367 -2.55 -13.27 -15.30
CA ARG A 367 -3.22 -13.88 -16.46
C ARG A 367 -2.36 -13.84 -17.73
N SER A 368 -1.30 -13.04 -17.74
CA SER A 368 -0.37 -12.95 -18.88
C SER A 368 0.58 -14.17 -18.94
N ASP A 369 1.01 -14.69 -17.78
CA ASP A 369 1.98 -15.79 -17.68
C ASP A 369 1.49 -17.02 -16.89
N SER A 370 0.25 -16.97 -16.37
CA SER A 370 -0.40 -18.02 -15.57
C SER A 370 0.29 -18.33 -14.24
N SER A 371 1.16 -17.46 -13.75
CA SER A 371 1.77 -17.58 -12.43
C SER A 371 0.86 -17.05 -11.32
N ARG A 372 1.17 -17.43 -10.07
CA ARG A 372 0.36 -17.00 -8.91
C ARG A 372 1.18 -16.86 -7.63
N MET A 373 0.73 -15.98 -6.76
CA MET A 373 1.16 -15.87 -5.37
C MET A 373 -0.02 -16.19 -4.45
N VAL A 374 0.26 -16.96 -3.40
CA VAL A 374 -0.66 -17.21 -2.28
C VAL A 374 0.00 -16.71 -1.02
N TRP A 375 -0.71 -15.97 -0.19
CA TRP A 375 -0.28 -15.54 1.12
C TRP A 375 -1.38 -15.79 2.15
N LEU A 376 -0.99 -16.24 3.34
CA LEU A 376 -1.87 -16.53 4.47
C LEU A 376 -1.28 -15.88 5.72
N ASP A 377 -2.13 -15.30 6.57
CA ASP A 377 -1.84 -14.78 7.91
C ASP A 377 -2.89 -15.34 8.87
N LEU A 378 -2.49 -16.22 9.76
CA LEU A 378 -3.31 -16.74 10.83
C LEU A 378 -2.89 -16.06 12.13
N ARG A 379 -3.72 -15.15 12.62
CA ARG A 379 -3.42 -14.22 13.71
C ARG A 379 -4.30 -14.46 14.93
N TYR A 380 -3.67 -14.63 16.08
CA TYR A 380 -4.33 -14.68 17.37
C TYR A 380 -4.09 -13.37 18.14
N ARG A 381 -5.18 -12.69 18.50
CA ARG A 381 -5.16 -11.41 19.19
C ARG A 381 -5.30 -11.59 20.69
N LEU A 382 -4.26 -11.23 21.44
CA LEU A 382 -4.24 -11.13 22.89
C LEU A 382 -4.38 -9.66 23.31
N THR A 383 -4.56 -9.42 24.58
CA THR A 383 -4.55 -8.04 25.11
C THR A 383 -3.13 -7.46 25.02
N GLY A 384 -2.95 -6.43 24.16
CA GLY A 384 -1.67 -5.75 23.95
C GLY A 384 -0.63 -6.55 23.13
N LEU A 385 -0.96 -7.75 22.64
CA LEU A 385 -0.04 -8.59 21.85
C LEU A 385 -0.81 -9.36 20.79
N ASP A 386 -0.36 -9.29 19.54
CA ASP A 386 -0.79 -10.19 18.48
C ASP A 386 0.33 -11.17 18.12
N VAL A 387 -0.05 -12.41 17.87
CA VAL A 387 0.86 -13.43 17.33
C VAL A 387 0.27 -13.98 16.03
N ALA A 388 1.04 -13.96 14.96
CA ALA A 388 0.59 -14.46 13.66
C ALA A 388 1.55 -15.51 13.10
N LEU A 389 0.98 -16.52 12.45
CA LEU A 389 1.69 -17.44 11.56
C LEU A 389 1.47 -16.96 10.13
N GLN A 390 2.54 -16.66 9.42
CA GLN A 390 2.48 -16.22 8.03
C GLN A 390 3.08 -17.27 7.11
N PHE A 391 2.43 -17.45 5.95
CA PHE A 391 2.90 -18.32 4.88
C PHE A 391 2.74 -17.61 3.54
N GLN A 392 3.76 -17.72 2.68
CA GLN A 392 3.70 -17.25 1.29
C GLN A 392 4.24 -18.31 0.34
N ARG A 393 3.62 -18.44 -0.84
CA ARG A 393 4.11 -19.29 -1.91
C ARG A 393 3.95 -18.63 -3.26
N ASN A 394 5.05 -18.57 -4.01
CA ASN A 394 5.13 -18.08 -5.38
C ASN A 394 5.25 -19.27 -6.34
N THR A 395 4.31 -19.41 -7.29
CA THR A 395 4.22 -20.53 -8.22
C THR A 395 4.20 -20.00 -9.65
N GLY A 396 5.01 -20.61 -10.51
CA GLY A 396 5.11 -20.28 -11.93
C GLY A 396 6.35 -20.93 -12.54
N ILE A 397 6.42 -20.94 -13.85
CA ILE A 397 7.64 -21.36 -14.60
C ILE A 397 8.70 -20.26 -14.52
N VAL A 398 9.95 -20.60 -14.78
CA VAL A 398 11.03 -19.62 -14.92
C VAL A 398 10.65 -18.63 -16.03
N GLY A 399 10.89 -17.34 -15.80
CA GLY A 399 10.46 -16.27 -16.71
C GLY A 399 9.05 -15.74 -16.45
N SER A 400 8.24 -16.34 -15.55
CA SER A 400 6.96 -15.78 -15.14
C SER A 400 7.11 -14.85 -13.93
N GLU A 401 6.12 -13.98 -13.64
CA GLU A 401 6.15 -13.01 -12.53
C GLU A 401 6.50 -13.70 -11.20
N PHE A 402 5.70 -14.66 -10.79
CA PHE A 402 5.91 -15.35 -9.51
C PHE A 402 6.85 -16.54 -9.62
N GLY A 403 7.16 -17.03 -10.83
CA GLY A 403 8.16 -18.06 -11.07
C GLY A 403 9.60 -17.55 -11.04
N THR A 404 9.80 -16.25 -11.33
CA THR A 404 11.11 -15.57 -11.28
C THR A 404 11.38 -14.95 -9.90
N ALA A 405 10.37 -14.80 -9.04
CA ALA A 405 10.55 -14.28 -7.69
C ALA A 405 11.64 -15.06 -6.95
N PRO A 406 12.63 -14.39 -6.31
CA PRO A 406 13.77 -15.07 -5.65
C PRO A 406 13.34 -16.05 -4.55
N ILE A 407 12.27 -15.74 -3.83
CA ILE A 407 11.69 -16.60 -2.80
C ILE A 407 10.58 -17.44 -3.44
N ARG A 408 10.71 -18.78 -3.35
CA ARG A 408 9.69 -19.73 -3.78
C ARG A 408 8.56 -19.82 -2.76
N SER A 409 8.92 -19.97 -1.49
CA SER A 409 8.00 -19.97 -0.37
C SER A 409 8.66 -19.45 0.89
N SER A 410 7.87 -18.93 1.80
CA SER A 410 8.32 -18.55 3.14
C SER A 410 7.26 -18.90 4.18
N ALA A 411 7.72 -19.21 5.39
CA ALA A 411 6.88 -19.39 6.55
C ALA A 411 7.54 -18.74 7.76
N GLY A 412 6.77 -18.12 8.65
CA GLY A 412 7.32 -17.43 9.81
C GLY A 412 6.27 -17.08 10.84
N ILE A 413 6.78 -16.61 11.98
CA ILE A 413 5.99 -16.09 13.10
C ILE A 413 6.21 -14.59 13.19
N VAL A 414 5.15 -13.85 13.42
CA VAL A 414 5.17 -12.40 13.66
C VAL A 414 4.51 -12.14 15.02
N GLY A 415 5.21 -11.39 15.86
CA GLY A 415 4.68 -10.88 17.13
C GLY A 415 4.58 -9.36 17.06
N THR A 416 3.46 -8.78 17.49
CA THR A 416 3.25 -7.33 17.54
C THR A 416 2.77 -6.93 18.93
N VAL A 417 3.51 -6.06 19.61
CA VAL A 417 3.17 -5.51 20.93
C VAL A 417 2.71 -4.07 20.76
N TYR A 418 1.58 -3.73 21.36
CA TYR A 418 0.95 -2.41 21.31
C TYR A 418 1.09 -1.67 22.64
N PHE A 419 1.32 -0.33 22.57
CA PHE A 419 1.50 0.56 23.73
C PHE A 419 0.56 1.76 23.68
#